data_538d0e760a1281f57a87bfda7260b6b0
#
_entry.id   538d0e760a1281f57a87bfda7260b6b0
#
_cell.length_a   1.000
_cell.length_b   1.000
_cell.length_c   1.000
_cell.angle_alpha   90.00
_cell.angle_beta   90.00
_cell.angle_gamma   90.00
#
_symmetry.space_group_name_H-M   'P 1'
#
loop_
_entity.id
_entity.type
_entity.pdbx_description
1 polymer ?
#
loop_
_entity_poly.entity_id
_entity_poly.type
_entity_poly.pdbx_seq_one_letter_code
_entity_poly.pdbx_strand_id
1 'polypeptide(L)'
;MTRIVNNCVALVCLCLFWGQSLRAADASHSEQIKWGNESVFNEEHNTLGLFSGVLGGQIVLAGGTSAAYSRWGRNAVCLSENAGFALYEDVLSKPLAYGASITLSDGILCIGGRDSSQCYKDVFLVTMQQGKLNVSEDWPPLPFPLSNAAGALLDNKVYLFGGRKSVSPSRLSDSFFVLDLSNKSRGWKELPGYPGCVREDAILVVQNNGVSPCLYLLGGQTETEEGLSSCLTDGYVYNPQLGKWSSLGSDFPKGICAAVASGANHILLFQKEPEDTQHLKKENALWKYHTITQTLVKSECIPGTYDTMQVLQRNRSFVILGSNASSGTNRLYSLQGDIVPLEKGLGLVNILVIIGYFAVLAGIGIYFSRRQKSTNDYFKGGGRIPWWAAGLSLFGTALSAITFMAIPSKAYATNWSYVLFNTGIVFVAPVIVYVFIPFFRRLNITTAYEYLEIRFNVFIRVICSLAFIIFQVGRMGVVLFLPSIALNVVTGLDIFLCIGIMGVCSILYTMIGGIEAG
;
A
#
# COMPACT_ATOMS: atom_id res chain seq x y z
N MET A 1 -17.33 -9.34 46.59
CA MET A 1 -16.49 -9.79 45.48
C MET A 1 -17.00 -9.25 44.13
N THR A 2 -18.29 -9.30 43.82
CA THR A 2 -18.92 -8.78 42.60
C THR A 2 -18.69 -7.28 42.35
N ARG A 3 -18.60 -6.44 43.38
CA ARG A 3 -18.33 -4.99 43.23
C ARG A 3 -16.89 -4.67 42.82
N ILE A 4 -15.91 -5.48 43.19
CA ILE A 4 -14.50 -5.25 42.85
C ILE A 4 -14.27 -5.63 41.38
N VAL A 5 -14.85 -6.74 40.93
CA VAL A 5 -14.75 -7.16 39.51
C VAL A 5 -15.47 -6.17 38.60
N ASN A 6 -16.65 -5.69 38.95
CA ASN A 6 -17.36 -4.68 38.14
C ASN A 6 -16.62 -3.34 38.10
N ASN A 7 -15.95 -2.93 39.18
CA ASN A 7 -15.14 -1.72 39.19
C ASN A 7 -13.84 -1.88 38.35
N CYS A 8 -13.20 -3.04 38.37
CA CYS A 8 -12.03 -3.30 37.54
C CYS A 8 -12.37 -3.37 36.04
N VAL A 9 -13.48 -4.03 35.67
CA VAL A 9 -13.97 -4.08 34.29
C VAL A 9 -14.39 -2.68 33.81
N ALA A 10 -15.09 -1.91 34.67
CA ALA A 10 -15.45 -0.54 34.33
C ALA A 10 -14.22 0.38 34.19
N LEU A 11 -13.18 0.19 35.00
CA LEU A 11 -11.93 0.97 34.91
C LEU A 11 -11.15 0.61 33.62
N VAL A 12 -11.07 -0.67 33.25
CA VAL A 12 -10.42 -1.12 32.04
C VAL A 12 -11.19 -0.65 30.80
N CYS A 13 -12.52 -0.73 30.83
CA CYS A 13 -13.36 -0.18 29.75
C CYS A 13 -13.25 1.35 29.65
N LEU A 14 -13.22 2.08 30.76
CA LEU A 14 -13.02 3.53 30.79
C LEU A 14 -11.61 3.93 30.29
N CYS A 15 -10.56 3.20 30.67
CA CYS A 15 -9.21 3.45 30.17
C CYS A 15 -9.08 3.14 28.66
N LEU A 16 -9.76 2.10 28.17
CA LEU A 16 -9.80 1.78 26.74
C LEU A 16 -10.63 2.81 25.95
N PHE A 17 -11.75 3.27 26.49
CA PHE A 17 -12.58 4.31 25.85
C PHE A 17 -11.93 5.70 25.87
N TRP A 18 -11.28 6.08 26.96
CA TRP A 18 -10.58 7.38 27.06
C TRP A 18 -9.30 7.41 26.25
N GLY A 19 -8.59 6.29 26.10
CA GLY A 19 -7.43 6.17 25.22
C GLY A 19 -7.79 6.27 23.73
N GLN A 20 -9.00 5.90 23.35
CA GLN A 20 -9.45 5.95 21.95
C GLN A 20 -10.02 7.33 21.55
N SER A 21 -10.69 8.05 22.44
CA SER A 21 -11.27 9.36 22.12
C SER A 21 -10.22 10.49 21.94
N LEU A 22 -9.01 10.33 22.50
CA LEU A 22 -7.91 11.30 22.30
C LEU A 22 -7.05 11.02 21.06
N ARG A 23 -7.26 9.93 20.32
CA ARG A 23 -6.41 9.49 19.20
C ARG A 23 -7.14 9.18 17.88
N ALA A 24 -8.44 9.39 17.80
CA ALA A 24 -9.18 9.21 16.54
C ALA A 24 -8.82 10.26 15.46
N ALA A 25 -8.13 11.34 15.85
CA ALA A 25 -7.70 12.39 14.94
C ALA A 25 -6.33 12.12 14.26
N ASP A 26 -5.53 11.16 14.75
CA ASP A 26 -4.13 10.98 14.31
C ASP A 26 -3.82 9.63 13.65
N ALA A 27 -4.81 8.79 13.38
CA ALA A 27 -4.61 7.45 12.81
C ALA A 27 -4.26 7.44 11.31
N SER A 28 -4.17 8.61 10.65
CA SER A 28 -3.88 8.72 9.21
C SER A 28 -2.40 8.79 8.83
N HIS A 29 -1.48 8.88 9.78
CA HIS A 29 -0.05 9.09 9.50
C HIS A 29 0.83 7.95 10.01
N SER A 30 0.79 6.81 9.33
CA SER A 30 1.74 5.70 9.58
C SER A 30 3.15 5.95 8.99
N GLU A 31 3.30 6.94 8.13
CA GLU A 31 4.55 7.33 7.48
C GLU A 31 4.62 8.86 7.45
N GLN A 32 5.77 9.42 7.81
CA GLN A 32 6.07 10.84 7.72
C GLN A 32 7.09 11.06 6.63
N ILE A 33 6.97 12.17 5.90
CA ILE A 33 8.00 12.57 4.95
C ILE A 33 8.96 13.52 5.66
N LYS A 34 10.22 13.13 5.66
CA LYS A 34 11.30 13.99 6.10
C LYS A 34 11.89 14.67 4.88
N TRP A 35 11.64 15.95 4.75
CA TRP A 35 12.19 16.75 3.67
C TRP A 35 13.66 17.06 3.91
N GLY A 36 14.49 16.87 2.88
CA GLY A 36 15.87 17.28 2.84
C GLY A 36 16.02 18.75 2.47
N ASN A 37 17.25 19.16 2.24
CA ASN A 37 17.53 20.52 1.75
C ASN A 37 17.26 20.60 0.25
N GLU A 38 16.73 21.74 -0.20
CA GLU A 38 16.61 22.05 -1.62
C GLU A 38 18.00 22.37 -2.19
N SER A 39 18.35 21.73 -3.29
CA SER A 39 19.57 22.02 -4.04
C SER A 39 19.21 22.72 -5.35
N VAL A 40 19.96 23.75 -5.69
CA VAL A 40 19.76 24.56 -6.90
C VAL A 40 20.94 24.35 -7.84
N PHE A 41 20.67 23.96 -9.07
CA PHE A 41 21.69 23.84 -10.11
C PHE A 41 21.78 25.15 -10.88
N ASN A 42 22.95 25.79 -10.80
CA ASN A 42 23.17 27.15 -11.31
C ASN A 42 23.32 27.25 -12.83
N GLU A 43 23.43 26.11 -13.53
CA GLU A 43 23.54 26.10 -14.97
C GLU A 43 22.14 26.04 -15.63
N GLU A 44 22.03 26.70 -16.79
CA GLU A 44 20.80 26.71 -17.58
C GLU A 44 20.63 25.36 -18.28
N HIS A 45 19.66 24.59 -17.85
CA HIS A 45 19.33 23.29 -18.43
C HIS A 45 17.91 23.24 -18.95
N ASN A 46 17.67 22.27 -19.83
CA ASN A 46 16.31 21.91 -20.19
C ASN A 46 15.59 21.38 -18.92
N THR A 47 14.37 21.84 -18.71
CA THR A 47 13.61 21.51 -17.50
C THR A 47 12.26 20.88 -17.80
N LEU A 48 11.85 20.82 -19.07
CA LEU A 48 10.56 20.32 -19.51
C LEU A 48 10.72 19.02 -20.30
N GLY A 49 9.87 18.06 -20.00
CA GLY A 49 9.77 16.82 -20.79
C GLY A 49 11.04 15.97 -20.82
N LEU A 50 11.86 16.04 -19.79
CA LEU A 50 13.09 15.26 -19.66
C LEU A 50 12.78 13.75 -19.58
N PHE A 51 13.57 12.94 -20.26
CA PHE A 51 13.71 11.53 -19.94
C PHE A 51 14.48 11.42 -18.63
N SER A 52 13.92 10.71 -17.65
CA SER A 52 14.50 10.68 -16.31
C SER A 52 14.46 9.29 -15.69
N GLY A 53 15.45 8.96 -14.88
CA GLY A 53 15.49 7.71 -14.15
C GLY A 53 16.68 7.64 -13.19
N VAL A 54 16.78 6.51 -12.49
CA VAL A 54 17.85 6.27 -11.50
C VAL A 54 18.75 5.14 -11.99
N LEU A 55 20.04 5.41 -12.17
CA LEU A 55 21.06 4.44 -12.58
C LEU A 55 22.18 4.38 -11.55
N GLY A 56 22.44 3.22 -10.97
CA GLY A 56 23.52 3.05 -9.98
C GLY A 56 23.43 4.02 -8.81
N GLY A 57 22.23 4.45 -8.46
CA GLY A 57 22.00 5.44 -7.41
C GLY A 57 22.12 6.90 -7.85
N GLN A 58 22.49 7.17 -9.09
CA GLN A 58 22.53 8.52 -9.65
C GLN A 58 21.26 8.81 -10.44
N ILE A 59 20.80 10.05 -10.43
CA ILE A 59 19.69 10.51 -11.26
C ILE A 59 20.24 10.93 -12.62
N VAL A 60 19.69 10.36 -13.67
CA VAL A 60 20.03 10.70 -15.05
C VAL A 60 18.85 11.40 -15.69
N LEU A 61 19.11 12.55 -16.29
CA LEU A 61 18.17 13.38 -17.03
C LEU A 61 18.70 13.54 -18.46
N ALA A 62 17.88 13.22 -19.47
CA ALA A 62 18.31 13.32 -20.86
C ALA A 62 17.30 14.06 -21.74
N GLY A 63 17.78 14.79 -22.73
CA GLY A 63 16.95 15.53 -23.68
C GLY A 63 16.24 16.72 -23.06
N GLY A 64 14.91 16.77 -23.23
CA GLY A 64 14.06 17.84 -22.72
C GLY A 64 14.08 19.11 -23.56
N THR A 65 13.30 20.10 -23.12
CA THR A 65 13.23 21.44 -23.73
C THR A 65 13.25 22.53 -22.69
N SER A 66 13.58 23.74 -23.11
CA SER A 66 13.55 24.94 -22.27
C SER A 66 12.42 25.85 -22.74
N ALA A 67 11.52 26.23 -21.79
CA ALA A 67 10.45 27.18 -22.07
C ALA A 67 10.99 28.58 -22.45
N ALA A 68 12.11 28.99 -21.83
CA ALA A 68 12.69 30.32 -22.04
C ALA A 68 13.33 30.48 -23.42
N TYR A 69 13.87 29.41 -24.01
CA TYR A 69 14.70 29.49 -25.23
C TYR A 69 14.15 28.68 -26.41
N SER A 70 13.00 28.01 -26.26
CA SER A 70 12.45 27.07 -27.27
C SER A 70 13.49 26.06 -27.80
N ARG A 71 14.47 25.71 -26.95
CA ARG A 71 15.61 24.87 -27.29
C ARG A 71 15.33 23.42 -26.93
N TRP A 72 15.47 22.54 -27.91
CA TRP A 72 15.32 21.10 -27.73
C TRP A 72 16.70 20.45 -27.53
N GLY A 73 16.82 19.59 -26.52
CA GLY A 73 18.11 19.07 -26.08
C GLY A 73 18.41 17.66 -26.57
N ARG A 74 19.73 17.38 -26.66
CA ARG A 74 20.29 16.04 -26.90
C ARG A 74 21.20 15.60 -25.77
N ASN A 75 21.53 16.53 -24.87
CA ASN A 75 22.46 16.31 -23.77
C ASN A 75 21.80 15.52 -22.65
N ALA A 76 22.63 14.89 -21.81
CA ALA A 76 22.17 14.28 -20.57
C ALA A 76 22.97 14.83 -19.38
N VAL A 77 22.32 14.79 -18.22
CA VAL A 77 22.89 15.24 -16.95
C VAL A 77 22.79 14.11 -15.94
N CYS A 78 23.86 13.88 -15.21
CA CYS A 78 23.85 12.97 -14.06
C CYS A 78 24.00 13.76 -12.76
N LEU A 79 23.06 13.52 -11.85
CA LEU A 79 23.06 14.11 -10.51
C LEU A 79 23.42 13.03 -9.49
N SER A 80 24.49 13.26 -8.73
CA SER A 80 24.95 12.38 -7.65
C SER A 80 24.64 13.00 -6.29
N GLU A 81 24.42 12.19 -5.24
CA GLU A 81 24.15 12.67 -3.87
C GLU A 81 25.27 13.56 -3.29
N ASN A 82 26.51 13.27 -3.65
CA ASN A 82 27.69 13.92 -3.06
C ASN A 82 28.25 15.07 -3.91
N ALA A 83 27.39 15.85 -4.57
CA ALA A 83 27.73 17.07 -5.31
C ALA A 83 28.30 16.90 -6.73
N GLY A 84 28.03 15.79 -7.39
CA GLY A 84 28.41 15.64 -8.79
C GLY A 84 27.26 16.04 -9.73
N PHE A 85 27.40 17.17 -10.39
CA PHE A 85 26.73 17.49 -11.63
C PHE A 85 27.69 17.10 -12.77
N ALA A 86 27.30 16.15 -13.60
CA ALA A 86 28.09 15.77 -14.77
C ALA A 86 27.24 15.97 -16.03
N LEU A 87 27.71 16.81 -16.93
CA LEU A 87 27.11 17.02 -18.24
C LEU A 87 27.73 16.07 -19.26
N TYR A 88 26.87 15.41 -20.02
CA TYR A 88 27.21 14.57 -21.16
C TYR A 88 26.60 15.18 -22.41
N GLU A 89 27.44 15.61 -23.33
CA GLU A 89 26.98 16.25 -24.57
C GLU A 89 26.57 15.20 -25.60
N ASP A 90 25.58 15.53 -26.42
CA ASP A 90 25.12 14.76 -27.57
C ASP A 90 24.82 13.27 -27.30
N VAL A 91 24.28 12.97 -26.14
CA VAL A 91 23.92 11.58 -25.75
C VAL A 91 22.80 11.02 -26.61
N LEU A 92 21.78 11.83 -26.91
CA LEU A 92 20.68 11.41 -27.79
C LEU A 92 21.01 11.63 -29.24
N SER A 93 20.62 10.71 -30.11
CA SER A 93 20.82 10.79 -31.57
C SER A 93 20.12 12.00 -32.21
N LYS A 94 19.03 12.45 -31.59
CA LYS A 94 18.23 13.64 -31.99
C LYS A 94 17.68 14.38 -30.78
N PRO A 95 17.31 15.66 -30.93
CA PRO A 95 16.64 16.41 -29.86
C PRO A 95 15.28 15.78 -29.57
N LEU A 96 15.05 15.33 -28.32
CA LEU A 96 13.82 14.68 -27.89
C LEU A 96 13.37 15.18 -26.51
N ALA A 97 12.04 15.30 -26.35
CA ALA A 97 11.39 15.58 -25.08
C ALA A 97 10.03 14.88 -25.00
N TYR A 98 9.42 14.85 -23.81
CA TYR A 98 8.06 14.36 -23.57
C TYR A 98 7.85 12.87 -23.93
N GLY A 99 8.89 12.05 -23.89
CA GLY A 99 8.75 10.60 -23.94
C GLY A 99 8.50 10.02 -22.55
N ALA A 100 7.99 8.78 -22.52
CA ALA A 100 7.89 8.04 -21.27
C ALA A 100 9.27 7.48 -20.87
N SER A 101 9.57 7.50 -19.56
CA SER A 101 10.82 6.98 -19.02
C SER A 101 10.52 5.93 -17.95
N ILE A 102 11.18 4.79 -18.02
CA ILE A 102 11.03 3.71 -17.07
C ILE A 102 12.40 3.22 -16.64
N THR A 103 12.69 3.30 -15.33
CA THR A 103 13.92 2.73 -14.78
C THR A 103 13.84 1.21 -14.77
N LEU A 104 14.76 0.55 -15.43
CA LEU A 104 14.99 -0.89 -15.41
C LEU A 104 16.23 -1.19 -14.56
N SER A 105 16.51 -2.48 -14.32
CA SER A 105 17.70 -2.92 -13.59
C SER A 105 19.03 -2.55 -14.27
N ASP A 106 19.02 -2.49 -15.58
CA ASP A 106 20.18 -2.31 -16.47
C ASP A 106 20.23 -0.95 -17.16
N GLY A 107 19.17 -0.15 -17.09
CA GLY A 107 19.12 1.14 -17.76
C GLY A 107 17.82 1.91 -17.57
N ILE A 108 17.70 3.02 -18.26
CA ILE A 108 16.48 3.80 -18.39
C ILE A 108 15.90 3.57 -19.78
N LEU A 109 14.75 2.92 -19.83
CA LEU A 109 14.01 2.73 -21.08
C LEU A 109 13.27 4.02 -21.42
N CYS A 110 13.63 4.62 -22.53
CA CYS A 110 13.03 5.82 -23.09
C CYS A 110 12.12 5.43 -24.24
N ILE A 111 10.88 5.91 -24.22
CA ILE A 111 9.84 5.44 -25.14
C ILE A 111 9.17 6.64 -25.82
N GLY A 112 9.20 6.70 -27.13
CA GLY A 112 8.60 7.76 -27.93
C GLY A 112 9.21 9.12 -27.67
N GLY A 113 8.36 10.11 -27.52
CA GLY A 113 8.74 11.51 -27.37
C GLY A 113 8.49 12.30 -28.65
N ARG A 114 8.81 13.59 -28.61
CA ARG A 114 8.63 14.51 -29.74
C ARG A 114 9.73 15.57 -29.79
N ASP A 115 9.82 16.21 -30.92
CA ASP A 115 10.48 17.50 -31.07
C ASP A 115 9.45 18.63 -31.26
N SER A 116 9.87 19.76 -31.83
CA SER A 116 8.99 20.89 -32.11
C SER A 116 7.97 20.62 -33.25
N SER A 117 8.19 19.59 -34.08
CA SER A 117 7.45 19.34 -35.31
C SER A 117 6.65 18.04 -35.31
N GLN A 118 7.17 16.98 -34.70
CA GLN A 118 6.57 15.65 -34.79
C GLN A 118 6.81 14.78 -33.56
N CYS A 119 5.95 13.76 -33.41
CA CYS A 119 6.13 12.68 -32.45
C CYS A 119 6.93 11.53 -33.05
N TYR A 120 7.59 10.76 -32.20
CA TYR A 120 8.44 9.63 -32.59
C TYR A 120 7.94 8.30 -32.03
N LYS A 121 8.29 7.19 -32.69
CA LYS A 121 7.99 5.82 -32.26
C LYS A 121 9.19 5.08 -31.68
N ASP A 122 10.33 5.75 -31.59
CA ASP A 122 11.58 5.16 -31.20
C ASP A 122 11.54 4.71 -29.74
N VAL A 123 12.19 3.60 -29.45
CA VAL A 123 12.39 3.07 -28.10
C VAL A 123 13.87 2.77 -27.96
N PHE A 124 14.50 3.31 -26.93
CA PHE A 124 15.92 3.16 -26.69
C PHE A 124 16.25 3.04 -25.22
N LEU A 125 17.36 2.41 -24.89
CA LEU A 125 17.83 2.22 -23.51
C LEU A 125 19.06 3.07 -23.26
N VAL A 126 19.00 3.92 -22.26
CA VAL A 126 20.14 4.68 -21.75
C VAL A 126 20.78 3.88 -20.62
N THR A 127 22.05 3.53 -20.76
CA THR A 127 22.82 2.77 -19.77
C THR A 127 24.06 3.55 -19.34
N MET A 128 24.58 3.25 -18.16
CA MET A 128 25.85 3.81 -17.69
C MET A 128 26.89 2.70 -17.59
N GLN A 129 27.95 2.80 -18.38
CA GLN A 129 29.06 1.85 -18.38
C GLN A 129 30.38 2.60 -18.22
N GLN A 130 31.17 2.22 -17.22
CA GLN A 130 32.47 2.85 -16.93
C GLN A 130 32.43 4.38 -16.85
N GLY A 131 31.34 4.93 -16.27
CA GLY A 131 31.16 6.39 -16.12
C GLY A 131 30.77 7.13 -17.39
N LYS A 132 30.41 6.41 -18.47
CA LYS A 132 29.88 6.99 -19.73
C LYS A 132 28.44 6.55 -19.96
N LEU A 133 27.64 7.47 -20.49
CA LEU A 133 26.29 7.17 -20.93
C LEU A 133 26.33 6.60 -22.35
N ASN A 134 25.69 5.46 -22.56
CA ASN A 134 25.52 4.79 -23.84
C ASN A 134 24.05 4.64 -24.14
N VAL A 135 23.68 4.75 -25.41
CA VAL A 135 22.31 4.58 -25.90
C VAL A 135 22.26 3.35 -26.80
N SER A 136 21.38 2.41 -26.48
CA SER A 136 21.08 1.25 -27.33
C SER A 136 19.70 1.42 -27.95
N GLU A 137 19.63 1.41 -29.28
CA GLU A 137 18.40 1.52 -30.06
C GLU A 137 17.83 0.13 -30.47
N ASP A 138 18.39 -0.98 -29.96
CA ASP A 138 17.97 -2.36 -30.26
C ASP A 138 16.69 -2.76 -29.49
N TRP A 139 15.67 -1.88 -29.53
CA TRP A 139 14.39 -2.10 -28.90
C TRP A 139 13.25 -2.06 -29.92
N PRO A 140 12.17 -2.85 -29.72
CA PRO A 140 11.05 -2.83 -30.66
C PRO A 140 10.37 -1.44 -30.63
N PRO A 141 10.23 -0.78 -31.78
CA PRO A 141 9.59 0.52 -31.86
C PRO A 141 8.10 0.41 -31.54
N LEU A 142 7.50 1.52 -31.14
CA LEU A 142 6.05 1.62 -30.98
C LEU A 142 5.32 1.37 -32.31
N PRO A 143 4.08 0.87 -32.26
CA PRO A 143 3.25 0.71 -33.45
C PRO A 143 3.01 2.03 -34.21
N PHE A 144 2.94 3.13 -33.48
CA PHE A 144 2.82 4.49 -34.03
C PHE A 144 3.52 5.50 -33.11
N PRO A 145 3.80 6.72 -33.59
CA PRO A 145 4.44 7.76 -32.78
C PRO A 145 3.61 8.14 -31.56
N LEU A 146 4.27 8.32 -30.40
CA LEU A 146 3.64 8.77 -29.16
C LEU A 146 4.54 9.72 -28.37
N SER A 147 3.97 10.77 -27.82
CA SER A 147 4.57 11.62 -26.79
C SER A 147 3.61 11.79 -25.61
N ASN A 148 4.08 12.28 -24.48
CA ASN A 148 3.27 12.54 -23.28
C ASN A 148 2.47 11.30 -22.79
N ALA A 149 2.98 10.10 -23.08
CA ALA A 149 2.39 8.85 -22.64
C ALA A 149 2.84 8.49 -21.22
N ALA A 150 1.97 7.83 -20.46
CA ALA A 150 2.28 7.33 -19.14
C ALA A 150 2.86 5.91 -19.20
N GLY A 151 3.96 5.66 -18.51
CA GLY A 151 4.62 4.36 -18.49
C GLY A 151 4.84 3.79 -17.09
N ALA A 152 4.73 2.47 -16.94
CA ALA A 152 5.04 1.77 -15.69
C ALA A 152 5.57 0.36 -15.93
N LEU A 153 6.40 -0.12 -14.99
CA LEU A 153 6.94 -1.48 -14.97
C LEU A 153 6.20 -2.33 -13.94
N LEU A 154 5.66 -3.47 -14.38
CA LEU A 154 5.04 -4.46 -13.48
C LEU A 154 5.36 -5.88 -13.97
N ASP A 155 5.87 -6.73 -13.09
CA ASP A 155 6.13 -8.15 -13.36
C ASP A 155 6.93 -8.39 -14.67
N ASN A 156 8.04 -7.66 -14.83
CA ASN A 156 8.90 -7.72 -16.01
C ASN A 156 8.18 -7.36 -17.32
N LYS A 157 7.11 -6.59 -17.25
CA LYS A 157 6.35 -6.05 -18.38
C LYS A 157 6.26 -4.53 -18.29
N VAL A 158 6.54 -3.87 -19.40
CA VAL A 158 6.39 -2.43 -19.54
C VAL A 158 4.99 -2.14 -20.08
N TYR A 159 4.24 -1.34 -19.34
CA TYR A 159 2.92 -0.85 -19.74
C TYR A 159 3.02 0.60 -20.15
N LEU A 160 2.37 0.96 -21.25
CA LEU A 160 2.34 2.32 -21.79
C LEU A 160 0.90 2.70 -22.12
N PHE A 161 0.48 3.88 -21.65
CA PHE A 161 -0.90 4.33 -21.79
C PHE A 161 -0.99 5.76 -22.34
N GLY A 162 -1.95 5.99 -23.24
CA GLY A 162 -2.39 7.31 -23.70
C GLY A 162 -1.35 8.08 -24.49
N GLY A 163 -1.32 9.37 -24.26
CA GLY A 163 -0.38 10.28 -24.91
C GLY A 163 -0.92 10.93 -26.19
N ARG A 164 -0.02 11.55 -26.94
CA ARG A 164 -0.28 12.33 -28.15
C ARG A 164 0.37 11.66 -29.36
N LYS A 165 -0.41 11.43 -30.42
CA LYS A 165 0.05 10.80 -31.69
C LYS A 165 0.69 11.81 -32.64
N SER A 166 0.22 13.04 -32.65
CA SER A 166 0.72 14.12 -33.52
C SER A 166 0.61 15.48 -32.85
N VAL A 167 1.51 16.38 -33.22
CA VAL A 167 1.57 17.75 -32.70
C VAL A 167 0.62 18.65 -33.47
N SER A 168 0.61 18.56 -34.81
CA SER A 168 -0.24 19.37 -35.68
C SER A 168 -0.75 18.51 -36.86
N PRO A 169 -2.08 18.29 -36.96
CA PRO A 169 -3.11 18.60 -35.99
C PRO A 169 -2.93 17.77 -34.72
N SER A 170 -3.33 18.32 -33.56
CA SER A 170 -3.29 17.60 -32.29
C SER A 170 -4.17 16.36 -32.32
N ARG A 171 -3.61 15.21 -31.91
CA ARG A 171 -4.35 13.94 -31.78
C ARG A 171 -3.92 13.20 -30.53
N LEU A 172 -4.82 13.12 -29.55
CA LEU A 172 -4.63 12.31 -28.34
C LEU A 172 -4.89 10.82 -28.62
N SER A 173 -4.40 9.97 -27.74
CA SER A 173 -4.49 8.52 -27.79
C SER A 173 -5.15 7.98 -26.54
N ASP A 174 -5.92 6.91 -26.70
CA ASP A 174 -6.44 6.04 -25.65
C ASP A 174 -5.78 4.66 -25.64
N SER A 175 -4.75 4.49 -26.47
CA SER A 175 -4.10 3.20 -26.65
C SER A 175 -3.38 2.75 -25.40
N PHE A 176 -3.48 1.45 -25.10
CA PHE A 176 -2.84 0.81 -23.99
C PHE A 176 -1.98 -0.34 -24.50
N PHE A 177 -0.68 -0.27 -24.31
CA PHE A 177 0.29 -1.23 -24.78
C PHE A 177 1.01 -1.93 -23.64
N VAL A 178 1.47 -3.17 -23.93
CA VAL A 178 2.38 -3.92 -23.09
C VAL A 178 3.53 -4.49 -23.90
N LEU A 179 4.75 -4.37 -23.36
CA LEU A 179 5.95 -5.01 -23.84
C LEU A 179 6.47 -5.99 -22.79
N ASP A 180 6.58 -7.27 -23.16
CA ASP A 180 7.16 -8.30 -22.30
C ASP A 180 8.68 -8.30 -22.42
N LEU A 181 9.37 -7.94 -21.33
CA LEU A 181 10.83 -7.88 -21.31
C LEU A 181 11.51 -9.25 -21.40
N SER A 182 10.78 -10.33 -21.08
CA SER A 182 11.27 -11.70 -21.27
C SER A 182 11.27 -12.13 -22.73
N ASN A 183 10.49 -11.46 -23.59
CA ASN A 183 10.37 -11.78 -25.01
C ASN A 183 10.17 -10.52 -25.86
N LYS A 184 11.20 -9.68 -25.87
CA LYS A 184 11.20 -8.38 -26.60
C LYS A 184 10.94 -8.52 -28.10
N SER A 185 11.32 -9.64 -28.70
CA SER A 185 11.15 -9.88 -30.14
C SER A 185 9.69 -9.93 -30.61
N ARG A 186 8.74 -10.18 -29.71
CA ARG A 186 7.30 -10.12 -30.02
C ARG A 186 6.78 -8.69 -30.21
N GLY A 187 7.55 -7.69 -29.79
CA GLY A 187 7.15 -6.29 -29.86
C GLY A 187 6.01 -5.92 -28.90
N TRP A 188 5.46 -4.75 -29.14
CA TRP A 188 4.36 -4.21 -28.36
C TRP A 188 3.04 -4.88 -28.68
N LYS A 189 2.31 -5.29 -27.65
CA LYS A 189 0.95 -5.83 -27.77
C LYS A 189 -0.04 -4.79 -27.27
N GLU A 190 -1.08 -4.52 -28.04
CA GLU A 190 -2.19 -3.68 -27.61
C GLU A 190 -3.12 -4.45 -26.67
N LEU A 191 -3.50 -3.79 -25.58
CA LEU A 191 -4.41 -4.28 -24.55
C LEU A 191 -5.79 -3.64 -24.71
N PRO A 192 -6.85 -4.21 -24.12
CA PRO A 192 -8.17 -3.61 -24.15
C PRO A 192 -8.16 -2.17 -23.63
N GLY A 193 -8.84 -1.29 -24.35
CA GLY A 193 -8.99 0.11 -23.98
C GLY A 193 -9.71 0.28 -22.63
N TYR A 194 -9.48 1.41 -22.00
CA TYR A 194 -10.12 1.77 -20.75
C TYR A 194 -11.43 2.57 -20.99
N PRO A 195 -12.34 2.65 -20.00
CA PRO A 195 -13.66 3.23 -20.21
C PRO A 195 -13.73 4.76 -20.10
N GLY A 196 -12.60 5.47 -20.18
CA GLY A 196 -12.54 6.93 -20.04
C GLY A 196 -12.23 7.67 -21.35
N CYS A 197 -12.03 8.99 -21.26
CA CYS A 197 -11.69 9.82 -22.41
C CYS A 197 -10.19 9.77 -22.74
N VAL A 198 -9.84 10.06 -24.01
CA VAL A 198 -8.45 10.20 -24.48
C VAL A 198 -7.69 11.22 -23.61
N ARG A 199 -6.44 10.94 -23.30
CA ARG A 199 -5.62 11.80 -22.43
C ARG A 199 -4.13 11.71 -22.67
N GLU A 200 -3.45 12.78 -22.31
CA GLU A 200 -2.00 12.87 -22.22
C GLU A 200 -1.58 13.31 -20.80
N ASP A 201 -0.29 13.23 -20.49
CA ASP A 201 0.28 13.59 -19.19
C ASP A 201 -0.42 12.93 -17.99
N ALA A 202 -1.03 11.76 -18.23
CA ALA A 202 -1.59 10.95 -17.14
C ALA A 202 -0.46 10.32 -16.33
N ILE A 203 -0.77 9.95 -15.10
CA ILE A 203 0.15 9.23 -14.23
C ILE A 203 -0.23 7.74 -14.22
N LEU A 204 0.75 6.88 -14.48
CA LEU A 204 0.59 5.43 -14.37
C LEU A 204 1.55 4.92 -13.28
N VAL A 205 1.01 4.43 -12.18
CA VAL A 205 1.78 3.95 -11.02
C VAL A 205 1.33 2.55 -10.61
N VAL A 206 2.28 1.73 -10.17
CA VAL A 206 2.02 0.37 -9.70
C VAL A 206 1.87 0.36 -8.18
N GLN A 207 0.78 -0.22 -7.69
CA GLN A 207 0.59 -0.46 -6.26
C GLN A 207 -0.34 -1.66 -6.04
N ASN A 208 -0.24 -2.29 -4.86
CA ASN A 208 -1.09 -3.41 -4.48
C ASN A 208 -2.50 -2.92 -4.09
N ASN A 209 -3.53 -3.62 -4.55
CA ASN A 209 -4.93 -3.34 -4.22
C ASN A 209 -5.44 -4.12 -2.98
N GLY A 210 -4.54 -4.78 -2.25
CA GLY A 210 -4.85 -5.68 -1.14
C GLY A 210 -4.93 -7.15 -1.55
N VAL A 211 -4.96 -7.44 -2.85
CA VAL A 211 -5.01 -8.82 -3.41
C VAL A 211 -3.85 -9.07 -4.35
N SER A 212 -3.59 -8.14 -5.27
CA SER A 212 -2.54 -8.25 -6.29
C SER A 212 -2.00 -6.88 -6.70
N PRO A 213 -0.79 -6.81 -7.26
CA PRO A 213 -0.28 -5.59 -7.87
C PRO A 213 -1.15 -5.18 -9.05
N CYS A 214 -1.50 -3.89 -9.12
CA CYS A 214 -2.33 -3.30 -10.16
C CYS A 214 -1.70 -2.00 -10.67
N LEU A 215 -2.13 -1.56 -11.85
CA LEU A 215 -1.75 -0.30 -12.45
C LEU A 215 -2.83 0.74 -12.17
N TYR A 216 -2.46 1.86 -11.57
CA TYR A 216 -3.34 2.98 -11.26
C TYR A 216 -3.07 4.10 -12.25
N LEU A 217 -4.09 4.45 -13.05
CA LEU A 217 -4.09 5.56 -14.01
C LEU A 217 -4.83 6.74 -13.38
N LEU A 218 -4.15 7.86 -13.22
CA LEU A 218 -4.68 9.01 -12.48
C LEU A 218 -4.50 10.30 -13.27
N GLY A 219 -5.53 11.14 -13.28
CA GLY A 219 -5.49 12.48 -13.83
C GLY A 219 -5.10 12.55 -15.31
N GLY A 220 -4.22 13.48 -15.63
CA GLY A 220 -3.86 13.83 -17.01
C GLY A 220 -4.67 14.98 -17.57
N GLN A 221 -4.54 15.21 -18.86
CA GLN A 221 -5.22 16.28 -19.58
C GLN A 221 -5.90 15.74 -20.83
N THR A 222 -7.03 16.32 -21.18
CA THR A 222 -7.74 16.08 -22.45
C THR A 222 -7.97 17.41 -23.16
N GLU A 223 -8.22 17.35 -24.45
CA GLU A 223 -8.62 18.52 -25.23
C GLU A 223 -10.14 18.60 -25.32
N THR A 224 -10.70 19.78 -25.03
CA THR A 224 -12.12 20.05 -25.24
C THR A 224 -12.41 20.23 -26.74
N GLU A 225 -13.69 20.26 -27.14
CA GLU A 225 -14.11 20.50 -28.52
C GLU A 225 -13.61 21.86 -29.05
N GLU A 226 -13.35 22.82 -28.17
CA GLU A 226 -12.78 24.12 -28.49
C GLU A 226 -11.25 24.12 -28.59
N GLY A 227 -10.59 22.98 -28.44
CA GLY A 227 -9.13 22.84 -28.46
C GLY A 227 -8.41 23.33 -27.20
N LEU A 228 -9.16 23.56 -26.09
CA LEU A 228 -8.59 23.95 -24.80
C LEU A 228 -8.21 22.71 -23.99
N SER A 229 -7.06 22.78 -23.33
CA SER A 229 -6.63 21.71 -22.41
C SER A 229 -7.45 21.74 -21.11
N SER A 230 -7.96 20.58 -20.69
CA SER A 230 -8.71 20.41 -19.46
C SER A 230 -8.09 19.34 -18.58
N CYS A 231 -7.79 19.68 -17.32
CA CYS A 231 -7.26 18.73 -16.35
C CYS A 231 -8.36 17.76 -15.89
N LEU A 232 -8.03 16.46 -15.91
CA LEU A 232 -8.90 15.39 -15.47
C LEU A 232 -8.71 15.09 -13.98
N THR A 233 -9.80 14.73 -13.32
CA THR A 233 -9.84 14.38 -11.88
C THR A 233 -10.25 12.94 -11.65
N ASP A 234 -10.43 12.16 -12.69
CA ASP A 234 -10.82 10.77 -12.62
C ASP A 234 -9.61 9.83 -12.44
N GLY A 235 -9.88 8.66 -11.93
CA GLY A 235 -8.90 7.60 -11.75
C GLY A 235 -9.44 6.24 -12.19
N TYR A 236 -8.53 5.37 -12.63
CA TYR A 236 -8.84 4.00 -13.03
C TYR A 236 -7.77 3.05 -12.51
N VAL A 237 -8.16 1.81 -12.27
CA VAL A 237 -7.23 0.73 -11.90
C VAL A 237 -7.36 -0.41 -12.90
N TYR A 238 -6.22 -0.85 -13.43
CA TYR A 238 -6.11 -2.03 -14.29
C TYR A 238 -5.55 -3.20 -13.49
N ASN A 239 -6.27 -4.31 -13.47
CA ASN A 239 -5.79 -5.56 -12.90
C ASN A 239 -5.25 -6.46 -14.02
N PRO A 240 -3.92 -6.70 -14.09
CA PRO A 240 -3.32 -7.51 -15.16
C PRO A 240 -3.73 -8.98 -15.14
N GLN A 241 -4.06 -9.52 -13.96
CA GLN A 241 -4.51 -10.91 -13.82
C GLN A 241 -5.91 -11.12 -14.39
N LEU A 242 -6.78 -10.12 -14.24
CA LEU A 242 -8.15 -10.14 -14.77
C LEU A 242 -8.26 -9.56 -16.18
N GLY A 243 -7.26 -8.81 -16.63
CA GLY A 243 -7.26 -8.09 -17.91
C GLY A 243 -8.35 -7.02 -18.00
N LYS A 244 -8.74 -6.41 -16.87
CA LYS A 244 -9.88 -5.47 -16.80
C LYS A 244 -9.54 -4.18 -16.08
N TRP A 245 -10.19 -3.10 -16.55
CA TRP A 245 -10.21 -1.80 -15.91
C TRP A 245 -11.40 -1.66 -14.97
N SER A 246 -11.22 -0.91 -13.88
CA SER A 246 -12.27 -0.49 -12.95
C SER A 246 -12.10 1.00 -12.65
N SER A 247 -13.20 1.74 -12.53
CA SER A 247 -13.17 3.16 -12.17
C SER A 247 -12.92 3.33 -10.66
N LEU A 248 -12.13 4.34 -10.29
CA LEU A 248 -11.88 4.78 -8.92
C LEU A 248 -12.69 6.04 -8.55
N GLY A 249 -13.50 6.56 -9.47
CA GLY A 249 -14.23 7.82 -9.29
C GLY A 249 -13.50 9.04 -9.87
N SER A 250 -14.01 10.23 -9.56
CA SER A 250 -13.56 11.52 -10.12
C SER A 250 -13.18 12.54 -9.03
N ASP A 251 -12.83 12.07 -7.83
CA ASP A 251 -12.54 12.94 -6.68
C ASP A 251 -11.05 13.23 -6.49
N PHE A 252 -10.23 12.93 -7.51
CA PHE A 252 -8.80 13.23 -7.46
C PHE A 252 -8.53 14.71 -7.68
N PRO A 253 -7.49 15.28 -7.06
CA PRO A 253 -7.16 16.70 -7.21
C PRO A 253 -6.76 17.04 -8.64
N LYS A 254 -7.13 18.22 -9.11
CA LYS A 254 -6.67 18.74 -10.40
C LYS A 254 -5.16 18.98 -10.38
N GLY A 255 -4.49 18.75 -11.50
CA GLY A 255 -3.07 19.05 -11.64
C GLY A 255 -2.13 18.06 -10.94
N ILE A 256 -2.54 16.80 -10.77
CA ILE A 256 -1.60 15.74 -10.38
C ILE A 256 -0.56 15.60 -11.49
N CYS A 257 0.71 15.75 -11.14
CA CYS A 257 1.82 15.73 -12.11
C CYS A 257 2.78 14.55 -11.89
N ALA A 258 2.75 13.90 -10.72
CA ALA A 258 3.55 12.72 -10.45
C ALA A 258 2.91 11.86 -9.35
N ALA A 259 3.30 10.58 -9.29
CA ALA A 259 2.93 9.69 -8.19
C ALA A 259 4.06 8.72 -7.86
N VAL A 260 4.14 8.35 -6.58
CA VAL A 260 5.12 7.41 -6.04
C VAL A 260 4.41 6.39 -5.16
N ALA A 261 4.71 5.12 -5.35
CA ALA A 261 4.22 4.05 -4.47
C ALA A 261 4.89 4.14 -3.10
N SER A 262 4.10 4.04 -2.02
CA SER A 262 4.58 4.09 -0.64
C SER A 262 4.01 2.94 0.17
N GLY A 263 4.87 2.24 0.91
CA GLY A 263 4.46 1.09 1.69
C GLY A 263 3.74 0.01 0.87
N ALA A 264 2.84 -0.72 1.52
CA ALA A 264 2.13 -1.83 0.87
C ALA A 264 0.93 -1.39 0.02
N ASN A 265 0.24 -0.30 0.39
CA ASN A 265 -1.09 0.05 -0.14
C ASN A 265 -1.33 1.56 -0.27
N HIS A 266 -0.28 2.37 -0.32
CA HIS A 266 -0.41 3.82 -0.48
C HIS A 266 0.23 4.30 -1.77
N ILE A 267 -0.35 5.36 -2.33
CA ILE A 267 0.21 6.13 -3.44
C ILE A 267 0.30 7.58 -2.96
N LEU A 268 1.50 8.14 -3.01
CA LEU A 268 1.74 9.57 -2.81
C LEU A 268 1.52 10.29 -4.14
N LEU A 269 0.63 11.27 -4.15
CA LEU A 269 0.28 12.05 -5.33
C LEU A 269 0.82 13.47 -5.16
N PHE A 270 1.57 13.91 -6.13
CA PHE A 270 2.15 15.25 -6.17
C PHE A 270 1.27 16.13 -7.05
N GLN A 271 0.71 17.16 -6.44
CA GLN A 271 -0.17 18.13 -7.09
C GLN A 271 0.56 19.44 -7.32
N LYS A 272 0.51 19.91 -8.54
CA LYS A 272 0.81 21.29 -8.91
C LYS A 272 -0.48 22.10 -8.85
N GLU A 273 -0.47 23.26 -8.20
CA GLU A 273 -1.65 24.11 -8.17
C GLU A 273 -1.97 24.63 -9.59
N PRO A 274 -3.23 24.49 -10.07
CA PRO A 274 -3.64 25.01 -11.37
C PRO A 274 -3.50 26.53 -11.42
N GLU A 275 -3.18 27.07 -12.59
CA GLU A 275 -2.99 28.53 -12.80
C GLU A 275 -4.27 29.36 -12.60
N ASP A 276 -5.44 28.73 -12.60
CA ASP A 276 -6.77 29.37 -12.48
C ASP A 276 -7.16 29.76 -11.03
N THR A 277 -6.36 29.44 -10.04
CA THR A 277 -6.68 29.77 -8.66
C THR A 277 -6.21 31.20 -8.34
N GLN A 278 -7.15 32.08 -7.97
CA GLN A 278 -6.90 33.47 -7.54
C GLN A 278 -6.14 33.57 -6.20
N HIS A 279 -5.45 32.52 -5.77
CA HIS A 279 -4.66 32.56 -4.55
C HIS A 279 -3.32 33.27 -4.76
N LEU A 280 -3.04 34.21 -3.88
CA LEU A 280 -1.81 35.04 -3.85
C LEU A 280 -0.51 34.22 -3.65
N LYS A 281 -0.60 32.95 -3.37
CA LYS A 281 0.55 32.04 -3.14
C LYS A 281 0.25 30.68 -3.73
N LYS A 282 0.96 30.31 -4.78
CA LYS A 282 0.90 28.94 -5.35
C LYS A 282 1.53 27.97 -4.35
N GLU A 283 0.77 26.98 -3.90
CA GLU A 283 1.24 25.94 -2.98
C GLU A 283 1.09 24.57 -3.64
N ASN A 284 2.21 23.89 -3.87
CA ASN A 284 2.19 22.51 -4.31
C ASN A 284 1.80 21.63 -3.13
N ALA A 285 0.94 20.65 -3.37
CA ALA A 285 0.39 19.80 -2.33
C ALA A 285 0.76 18.33 -2.55
N LEU A 286 0.94 17.63 -1.44
CA LEU A 286 1.11 16.20 -1.39
C LEU A 286 -0.17 15.55 -0.85
N TRP A 287 -0.67 14.56 -1.60
CA TRP A 287 -1.83 13.77 -1.22
C TRP A 287 -1.42 12.32 -1.01
N LYS A 288 -2.14 11.64 -0.15
CA LYS A 288 -1.96 10.22 0.13
C LYS A 288 -3.24 9.47 -0.22
N TYR A 289 -3.14 8.56 -1.18
CA TYR A 289 -4.22 7.68 -1.60
C TYR A 289 -4.01 6.27 -1.07
N HIS A 290 -5.00 5.71 -0.39
CA HIS A 290 -4.97 4.34 0.12
C HIS A 290 -5.72 3.41 -0.83
N THR A 291 -5.02 2.46 -1.45
CA THR A 291 -5.55 1.65 -2.55
C THR A 291 -6.64 0.65 -2.17
N ILE A 292 -6.66 0.18 -0.92
CA ILE A 292 -7.67 -0.77 -0.43
C ILE A 292 -8.95 -0.04 -0.04
N THR A 293 -8.83 1.02 0.77
CA THR A 293 -9.98 1.79 1.26
C THR A 293 -10.47 2.84 0.28
N GLN A 294 -9.71 3.09 -0.78
CA GLN A 294 -9.96 4.12 -1.80
C GLN A 294 -10.16 5.52 -1.19
N THR A 295 -9.46 5.79 -0.08
CA THR A 295 -9.52 7.07 0.60
C THR A 295 -8.37 7.96 0.15
N LEU A 296 -8.67 9.24 -0.08
CA LEU A 296 -7.73 10.26 -0.47
C LEU A 296 -7.66 11.33 0.62
N VAL A 297 -6.45 11.64 1.08
CA VAL A 297 -6.20 12.63 2.15
C VAL A 297 -5.09 13.56 1.73
N LYS A 298 -5.28 14.88 1.90
CA LYS A 298 -4.20 15.86 1.76
C LYS A 298 -3.24 15.67 2.93
N SER A 299 -1.98 15.35 2.64
CA SER A 299 -0.98 15.04 3.67
C SER A 299 -0.29 16.32 4.16
N GLU A 300 0.38 17.00 3.24
CA GLU A 300 1.15 18.21 3.58
C GLU A 300 1.40 19.08 2.33
N CYS A 301 1.88 20.30 2.54
CA CYS A 301 2.37 21.14 1.45
C CYS A 301 3.82 20.77 1.14
N ILE A 302 4.17 20.70 -0.14
CA ILE A 302 5.54 20.46 -0.59
C ILE A 302 6.36 21.72 -0.34
N PRO A 303 7.54 21.65 0.31
CA PRO A 303 8.41 22.78 0.45
C PRO A 303 8.83 23.33 -0.92
N GLY A 304 8.73 24.65 -1.12
CA GLY A 304 9.03 25.28 -2.40
C GLY A 304 7.84 25.34 -3.36
N THR A 305 7.98 26.17 -4.39
CA THR A 305 6.99 26.32 -5.47
C THR A 305 7.64 25.92 -6.78
N TYR A 306 7.05 24.96 -7.47
CA TYR A 306 7.56 24.44 -8.72
C TYR A 306 6.51 24.60 -9.82
N ASP A 307 6.89 25.22 -10.95
CA ASP A 307 6.04 25.32 -12.13
C ASP A 307 6.04 24.04 -12.95
N THR A 308 7.15 23.29 -12.90
CA THR A 308 7.26 21.94 -13.45
C THR A 308 7.74 20.99 -12.37
N MET A 309 7.27 19.77 -12.37
CA MET A 309 7.63 18.80 -11.36
C MET A 309 7.72 17.40 -11.97
N GLN A 310 8.88 16.76 -11.81
CA GLN A 310 9.07 15.35 -12.03
C GLN A 310 9.49 14.70 -10.71
N VAL A 311 9.02 13.50 -10.42
CA VAL A 311 9.36 12.80 -9.19
C VAL A 311 9.92 11.43 -9.53
N LEU A 312 11.11 11.17 -9.01
CA LEU A 312 11.81 9.91 -9.18
C LEU A 312 11.88 9.17 -7.86
N GLN A 313 11.41 7.94 -7.84
CA GLN A 313 11.49 7.09 -6.67
C GLN A 313 12.86 6.41 -6.57
N ARG A 314 13.43 6.40 -5.35
CA ARG A 314 14.69 5.76 -5.03
C ARG A 314 14.54 5.00 -3.72
N ASN A 315 14.24 3.71 -3.79
CA ASN A 315 13.96 2.87 -2.61
C ASN A 315 12.84 3.47 -1.74
N ARG A 316 13.18 3.90 -0.51
CA ARG A 316 12.27 4.57 0.45
C ARG A 316 12.33 6.09 0.39
N SER A 317 13.03 6.65 -0.57
CA SER A 317 13.10 8.08 -0.80
C SER A 317 12.58 8.41 -2.20
N PHE A 318 12.30 9.67 -2.42
CA PHE A 318 12.01 10.22 -3.75
C PHE A 318 12.72 11.56 -3.90
N VAL A 319 12.98 11.93 -5.14
CA VAL A 319 13.55 13.23 -5.48
C VAL A 319 12.58 13.96 -6.39
N ILE A 320 12.18 15.13 -5.98
CA ILE A 320 11.42 16.08 -6.79
C ILE A 320 12.44 16.88 -7.60
N LEU A 321 12.27 16.88 -8.90
CA LEU A 321 13.00 17.74 -9.83
C LEU A 321 12.01 18.76 -10.39
N GLY A 322 12.30 20.02 -10.26
CA GLY A 322 11.39 21.07 -10.68
C GLY A 322 12.10 22.31 -11.22
N SER A 323 11.34 23.15 -11.89
CA SER A 323 11.78 24.50 -12.26
C SER A 323 10.84 25.53 -11.67
N ASN A 324 11.37 26.73 -11.41
CA ASN A 324 10.60 27.86 -10.93
C ASN A 324 10.79 29.04 -11.90
N ALA A 325 9.79 29.28 -12.75
CA ALA A 325 9.83 30.36 -13.74
C ALA A 325 9.64 31.75 -13.12
N SER A 326 9.05 31.85 -11.92
CA SER A 326 8.86 33.12 -11.22
C SER A 326 10.17 33.79 -10.79
N SER A 327 11.29 33.06 -10.76
CA SER A 327 12.62 33.60 -10.50
C SER A 327 13.28 34.27 -11.74
N GLY A 328 12.64 34.26 -12.91
CA GLY A 328 13.21 34.75 -14.16
C GLY A 328 14.39 33.93 -14.72
N THR A 329 14.76 32.86 -14.04
CA THR A 329 15.85 31.96 -14.42
C THR A 329 15.33 30.54 -14.54
N ASN A 330 15.63 29.88 -15.67
CA ASN A 330 15.23 28.49 -15.93
C ASN A 330 16.17 27.51 -15.19
N ARG A 331 16.22 27.59 -13.85
CA ARG A 331 17.07 26.75 -13.01
C ARG A 331 16.36 25.46 -12.63
N LEU A 332 17.14 24.38 -12.57
CA LEU A 332 16.68 23.10 -12.07
C LEU A 332 16.86 23.07 -10.55
N TYR A 333 15.81 22.71 -9.85
CA TYR A 333 15.79 22.48 -8.40
C TYR A 333 15.63 20.99 -8.13
N SER A 334 16.29 20.51 -7.08
CA SER A 334 16.03 19.16 -6.56
C SER A 334 15.71 19.22 -5.08
N LEU A 335 14.66 18.52 -4.67
CA LEU A 335 14.26 18.37 -3.29
C LEU A 335 14.09 16.87 -2.98
N GLN A 336 14.81 16.38 -1.99
CA GLN A 336 14.68 14.99 -1.54
C GLN A 336 13.60 14.89 -0.47
N GLY A 337 12.80 13.84 -0.54
CA GLY A 337 11.86 13.42 0.50
C GLY A 337 12.11 11.98 0.90
N ASP A 338 12.36 11.74 2.18
CA ASP A 338 12.53 10.40 2.73
C ASP A 338 11.23 9.93 3.38
N ILE A 339 10.72 8.79 2.92
CA ILE A 339 9.56 8.14 3.50
C ILE A 339 10.02 7.42 4.76
N VAL A 340 9.87 8.06 5.90
CA VAL A 340 10.29 7.52 7.20
C VAL A 340 9.07 6.89 7.86
N PRO A 341 9.14 5.59 8.23
CA PRO A 341 8.09 5.03 9.07
C PRO A 341 8.06 5.82 10.37
N LEU A 342 6.87 6.17 10.83
CA LEU A 342 6.73 6.81 12.13
C LEU A 342 7.22 5.79 13.17
N GLU A 343 8.44 5.93 13.63
CA GLU A 343 8.94 5.20 14.80
C GLU A 343 8.21 5.72 16.04
N LYS A 344 6.94 5.36 16.16
CA LYS A 344 6.25 5.40 17.44
C LYS A 344 6.74 4.16 18.20
N GLY A 345 7.91 4.24 18.78
CA GLY A 345 8.28 3.30 19.84
C GLY A 345 7.14 3.27 20.84
N LEU A 346 6.84 2.09 21.39
CA LEU A 346 5.86 1.94 22.45
C LEU A 346 6.25 2.92 23.57
N GLY A 347 5.52 4.03 23.71
CA GLY A 347 5.78 4.99 24.77
C GLY A 347 5.69 4.28 26.13
N LEU A 348 6.40 4.78 27.11
CA LEU A 348 6.47 4.19 28.48
C LEU A 348 5.07 3.82 29.01
N VAL A 349 4.07 4.66 28.77
CA VAL A 349 2.68 4.41 29.19
C VAL A 349 2.11 3.15 28.55
N ASN A 350 2.33 2.95 27.26
CA ASN A 350 1.84 1.76 26.54
C ASN A 350 2.54 0.49 27.03
N ILE A 351 3.84 0.56 27.32
CA ILE A 351 4.62 -0.54 27.92
C ILE A 351 4.07 -0.88 29.29
N LEU A 352 3.83 0.11 30.14
CA LEU A 352 3.25 -0.11 31.47
C LEU A 352 1.84 -0.72 31.41
N VAL A 353 1.02 -0.32 30.46
CA VAL A 353 -0.32 -0.91 30.24
C VAL A 353 -0.20 -2.38 29.83
N ILE A 354 0.70 -2.72 28.93
CA ILE A 354 0.94 -4.10 28.47
C ILE A 354 1.45 -4.96 29.65
N ILE A 355 2.44 -4.48 30.40
CA ILE A 355 2.98 -5.17 31.56
C ILE A 355 1.88 -5.35 32.62
N GLY A 356 1.10 -4.31 32.91
CA GLY A 356 -0.02 -4.36 33.84
C GLY A 356 -1.08 -5.39 33.42
N TYR A 357 -1.43 -5.44 32.13
CA TYR A 357 -2.34 -6.43 31.58
C TYR A 357 -1.83 -7.87 31.79
N PHE A 358 -0.58 -8.15 31.43
CA PHE A 358 0.00 -9.48 31.65
C PHE A 358 0.14 -9.83 33.12
N ALA A 359 0.47 -8.86 33.99
CA ALA A 359 0.53 -9.08 35.41
C ALA A 359 -0.85 -9.45 36.01
N VAL A 360 -1.92 -8.81 35.55
CA VAL A 360 -3.31 -9.16 35.95
C VAL A 360 -3.67 -10.56 35.46
N LEU A 361 -3.37 -10.90 34.20
CA LEU A 361 -3.63 -12.24 33.67
C LEU A 361 -2.85 -13.31 34.44
N ALA A 362 -1.56 -13.10 34.70
CA ALA A 362 -0.75 -14.01 35.50
C ALA A 362 -1.31 -14.16 36.93
N GLY A 363 -1.72 -13.04 37.55
CA GLY A 363 -2.36 -13.04 38.85
C GLY A 363 -3.66 -13.86 38.90
N ILE A 364 -4.51 -13.73 37.88
CA ILE A 364 -5.73 -14.53 37.73
C ILE A 364 -5.36 -16.02 37.56
N GLY A 365 -4.41 -16.34 36.70
CA GLY A 365 -3.94 -17.71 36.48
C GLY A 365 -3.42 -18.37 37.76
N ILE A 366 -2.56 -17.68 38.51
CA ILE A 366 -2.03 -18.16 39.81
C ILE A 366 -3.14 -18.30 40.86
N TYR A 367 -4.07 -17.35 40.92
CA TYR A 367 -5.19 -17.41 41.83
C TYR A 367 -6.06 -18.65 41.62
N PHE A 368 -6.45 -18.94 40.41
CA PHE A 368 -7.26 -20.12 40.07
C PHE A 368 -6.45 -21.42 40.18
N SER A 369 -5.18 -21.44 39.76
CA SER A 369 -4.29 -22.60 39.91
C SER A 369 -4.21 -23.09 41.36
N ARG A 370 -4.13 -22.20 42.32
CA ARG A 370 -4.09 -22.55 43.76
C ARG A 370 -5.41 -23.13 44.30
N ARG A 371 -6.51 -22.97 43.58
CA ARG A 371 -7.85 -23.49 43.97
C ARG A 371 -8.18 -24.84 43.32
N GLN A 372 -7.45 -25.22 42.28
CA GLN A 372 -7.65 -26.50 41.61
C GLN A 372 -7.07 -27.66 42.43
N LYS A 373 -7.91 -28.61 42.78
CA LYS A 373 -7.52 -29.79 43.57
C LYS A 373 -7.66 -31.10 42.81
N SER A 374 -8.30 -31.12 41.65
CA SER A 374 -8.58 -32.30 40.88
C SER A 374 -8.49 -32.07 39.39
N THR A 375 -8.29 -33.13 38.59
CA THR A 375 -8.35 -33.09 37.14
C THR A 375 -9.69 -32.54 36.63
N ASN A 376 -10.77 -32.79 37.33
CA ASN A 376 -12.10 -32.29 37.02
C ASN A 376 -12.20 -30.76 37.22
N ASP A 377 -11.53 -30.22 38.25
CA ASP A 377 -11.44 -28.76 38.42
C ASP A 377 -10.66 -28.12 37.27
N TYR A 378 -9.55 -28.75 36.83
CA TYR A 378 -8.71 -28.24 35.74
C TYR A 378 -9.43 -28.20 34.37
N PHE A 379 -10.13 -29.28 33.99
CA PHE A 379 -10.76 -29.41 32.68
C PHE A 379 -12.22 -28.98 32.60
N LYS A 380 -12.96 -28.97 33.72
CA LYS A 380 -14.40 -28.67 33.75
C LYS A 380 -14.76 -27.53 34.73
N GLY A 381 -13.78 -26.93 35.42
CA GLY A 381 -14.01 -25.91 36.44
C GLY A 381 -14.87 -26.40 37.59
N GLY A 382 -14.89 -27.73 37.85
CA GLY A 382 -15.72 -28.32 38.89
C GLY A 382 -17.23 -28.06 38.77
N GLY A 383 -17.70 -27.61 37.59
CA GLY A 383 -19.10 -27.21 37.37
C GLY A 383 -19.51 -25.90 38.05
N ARG A 384 -18.56 -25.10 38.55
CA ARG A 384 -18.80 -23.86 39.31
C ARG A 384 -18.83 -22.60 38.43
N ILE A 385 -18.50 -22.71 37.16
CA ILE A 385 -18.45 -21.55 36.22
C ILE A 385 -19.87 -21.06 35.98
N PRO A 386 -20.19 -19.80 36.32
CA PRO A 386 -21.52 -19.27 36.07
C PRO A 386 -21.76 -19.07 34.58
N TRP A 387 -23.02 -19.20 34.15
CA TRP A 387 -23.41 -19.16 32.73
C TRP A 387 -22.95 -17.89 31.99
N TRP A 388 -23.00 -16.74 32.68
CA TRP A 388 -22.56 -15.47 32.09
C TRP A 388 -21.06 -15.42 31.87
N ALA A 389 -20.24 -16.02 32.75
CA ALA A 389 -18.79 -16.09 32.59
C ALA A 389 -18.42 -17.03 31.44
N ALA A 390 -19.10 -18.18 31.35
CA ALA A 390 -18.93 -19.10 30.22
C ALA A 390 -19.32 -18.42 28.89
N GLY A 391 -20.40 -17.63 28.88
CA GLY A 391 -20.82 -16.85 27.71
C GLY A 391 -19.80 -15.80 27.29
N LEU A 392 -19.25 -15.03 28.24
CA LEU A 392 -18.20 -14.04 27.96
C LEU A 392 -16.89 -14.68 27.48
N SER A 393 -16.51 -15.82 28.06
CA SER A 393 -15.33 -16.58 27.63
C SER A 393 -15.50 -17.09 26.20
N LEU A 394 -16.66 -17.66 25.86
CA LEU A 394 -16.97 -18.10 24.49
C LEU A 394 -16.95 -16.92 23.50
N PHE A 395 -17.52 -15.79 23.88
CA PHE A 395 -17.52 -14.58 23.07
C PHE A 395 -16.08 -14.05 22.85
N GLY A 396 -15.26 -13.96 23.92
CA GLY A 396 -13.87 -13.53 23.84
C GLY A 396 -13.00 -14.48 22.99
N THR A 397 -13.27 -15.78 23.05
CA THR A 397 -12.57 -16.77 22.21
C THR A 397 -12.98 -16.68 20.72
N ALA A 398 -14.22 -16.31 20.44
CA ALA A 398 -14.73 -16.14 19.07
C ALA A 398 -14.26 -14.81 18.45
N LEU A 399 -14.17 -13.73 19.24
CA LEU A 399 -13.68 -12.42 18.83
C LEU A 399 -12.15 -12.38 18.88
N SER A 400 -11.52 -12.75 17.77
CA SER A 400 -10.07 -12.68 17.63
C SER A 400 -9.62 -11.31 17.05
N ALA A 401 -8.31 -11.05 17.09
CA ALA A 401 -7.71 -9.91 16.37
C ALA A 401 -8.04 -9.93 14.87
N ILE A 402 -8.20 -11.13 14.27
CA ILE A 402 -8.65 -11.29 12.89
C ILE A 402 -10.04 -10.69 12.70
N THR A 403 -10.97 -10.99 13.62
CA THR A 403 -12.34 -10.47 13.57
C THR A 403 -12.36 -8.94 13.63
N PHE A 404 -11.52 -8.36 14.48
CA PHE A 404 -11.45 -6.91 14.65
C PHE A 404 -10.77 -6.18 13.48
N MET A 405 -9.70 -6.74 12.88
CA MET A 405 -8.92 -6.09 11.84
C MET A 405 -9.34 -6.49 10.42
N ALA A 406 -9.46 -7.80 10.16
CA ALA A 406 -9.64 -8.30 8.80
C ALA A 406 -11.10 -8.24 8.33
N ILE A 407 -12.09 -8.44 9.21
CA ILE A 407 -13.50 -8.45 8.80
C ILE A 407 -13.99 -7.07 8.39
N PRO A 408 -13.79 -5.99 9.16
CA PRO A 408 -14.17 -4.65 8.72
C PRO A 408 -13.43 -4.24 7.44
N SER A 409 -12.15 -4.52 7.33
CA SER A 409 -11.36 -4.23 6.14
C SER A 409 -11.90 -4.94 4.91
N LYS A 410 -12.24 -6.23 5.03
CA LYS A 410 -12.83 -7.01 3.92
C LYS A 410 -14.24 -6.54 3.57
N ALA A 411 -15.07 -6.24 4.55
CA ALA A 411 -16.43 -5.75 4.33
C ALA A 411 -16.40 -4.39 3.62
N TYR A 412 -15.46 -3.52 3.96
CA TYR A 412 -15.25 -2.24 3.29
C TYR A 412 -14.77 -2.42 1.84
N ALA A 413 -13.78 -3.30 1.62
CA ALA A 413 -13.16 -3.51 0.31
C ALA A 413 -14.04 -4.28 -0.70
N THR A 414 -15.01 -5.08 -0.24
CA THR A 414 -15.79 -5.96 -1.11
C THR A 414 -17.29 -5.72 -1.00
N ASN A 415 -17.92 -6.29 0.04
CA ASN A 415 -19.36 -6.20 0.28
C ASN A 415 -19.71 -6.72 1.68
N TRP A 416 -21.00 -6.66 2.03
CA TRP A 416 -21.53 -7.06 3.33
C TRP A 416 -21.91 -8.55 3.43
N SER A 417 -21.54 -9.39 2.48
CA SER A 417 -21.87 -10.83 2.47
C SER A 417 -21.40 -11.54 3.73
N TYR A 418 -20.27 -11.10 4.29
CA TYR A 418 -19.72 -11.66 5.54
C TYR A 418 -20.60 -11.37 6.77
N VAL A 419 -21.27 -10.24 6.80
CA VAL A 419 -22.26 -9.91 7.86
C VAL A 419 -23.45 -10.85 7.78
N LEU A 420 -23.98 -11.11 6.58
CA LEU A 420 -25.08 -12.05 6.36
C LEU A 420 -24.70 -13.47 6.78
N PHE A 421 -23.46 -13.90 6.47
CA PHE A 421 -22.96 -15.21 6.94
C PHE A 421 -22.94 -15.31 8.46
N ASN A 422 -22.48 -14.26 9.17
CA ASN A 422 -22.46 -14.23 10.63
C ASN A 422 -23.85 -14.18 11.27
N THR A 423 -24.84 -13.59 10.63
CA THR A 423 -26.23 -13.61 11.13
C THR A 423 -26.82 -15.02 11.17
N GLY A 424 -26.29 -15.95 10.37
CA GLY A 424 -26.64 -17.37 10.42
C GLY A 424 -26.42 -17.99 11.82
N ILE A 425 -25.45 -17.50 12.58
CA ILE A 425 -25.18 -17.95 13.96
C ILE A 425 -26.40 -17.74 14.86
N VAL A 426 -27.13 -16.65 14.67
CA VAL A 426 -28.34 -16.34 15.47
C VAL A 426 -29.41 -17.40 15.28
N PHE A 427 -29.55 -17.96 14.08
CA PHE A 427 -30.52 -19.01 13.77
C PHE A 427 -30.07 -20.39 14.26
N VAL A 428 -28.75 -20.65 14.26
CA VAL A 428 -28.17 -21.92 14.71
C VAL A 428 -28.09 -22.00 16.24
N ALA A 429 -27.90 -20.87 16.93
CA ALA A 429 -27.76 -20.83 18.40
C ALA A 429 -28.93 -21.47 19.15
N PRO A 430 -30.20 -21.24 18.82
CA PRO A 430 -31.34 -21.95 19.48
C PRO A 430 -31.25 -23.47 19.33
N VAL A 431 -30.86 -23.97 18.16
CA VAL A 431 -30.72 -25.41 17.93
C VAL A 431 -29.61 -26.00 18.83
N ILE A 432 -28.49 -25.28 18.95
CA ILE A 432 -27.40 -25.70 19.85
C ILE A 432 -27.89 -25.71 21.31
N VAL A 433 -28.59 -24.67 21.75
CA VAL A 433 -29.06 -24.51 23.13
C VAL A 433 -30.14 -25.51 23.51
N TYR A 434 -31.11 -25.77 22.65
CA TYR A 434 -32.26 -26.61 22.99
C TYR A 434 -32.08 -28.07 22.62
N VAL A 435 -31.20 -28.40 21.66
CA VAL A 435 -31.02 -29.79 21.20
C VAL A 435 -29.66 -30.35 21.64
N PHE A 436 -28.54 -29.68 21.26
CA PHE A 436 -27.21 -30.25 21.46
C PHE A 436 -26.75 -30.17 22.91
N ILE A 437 -26.91 -29.03 23.58
CA ILE A 437 -26.44 -28.89 24.98
C ILE A 437 -27.16 -29.84 25.93
N PRO A 438 -28.51 -30.00 25.93
CA PRO A 438 -29.19 -30.96 26.78
C PRO A 438 -28.80 -32.40 26.47
N PHE A 439 -28.59 -32.74 25.20
CA PHE A 439 -28.18 -34.07 24.79
C PHE A 439 -26.81 -34.44 25.39
N PHE A 440 -25.78 -33.59 25.17
CA PHE A 440 -24.43 -33.87 25.69
C PHE A 440 -24.33 -33.81 27.21
N ARG A 441 -25.12 -32.97 27.87
CA ARG A 441 -25.14 -32.90 29.36
C ARG A 441 -25.68 -34.16 30.00
N ARG A 442 -26.57 -34.89 29.31
CA ARG A 442 -27.12 -36.17 29.83
C ARG A 442 -26.11 -37.33 29.74
N LEU A 443 -25.13 -37.26 28.87
CA LEU A 443 -24.18 -38.33 28.62
C LEU A 443 -23.04 -38.44 29.63
N ASN A 444 -22.88 -37.45 30.52
CA ASN A 444 -21.84 -37.39 31.54
C ASN A 444 -20.40 -37.65 31.03
N ILE A 445 -20.13 -37.28 29.77
CA ILE A 445 -18.86 -37.48 29.05
C ILE A 445 -17.93 -36.27 29.24
N THR A 446 -16.62 -36.46 29.04
CA THR A 446 -15.63 -35.38 29.12
C THR A 446 -15.46 -34.65 27.80
N THR A 447 -15.50 -35.40 26.69
CA THR A 447 -15.36 -34.85 25.33
C THR A 447 -16.40 -35.45 24.38
N ALA A 448 -16.76 -34.74 23.32
CA ALA A 448 -17.66 -35.26 22.28
C ALA A 448 -17.09 -36.55 21.59
N TYR A 449 -15.77 -36.71 21.59
CA TYR A 449 -15.10 -37.88 21.00
C TYR A 449 -15.28 -39.12 21.85
N GLU A 450 -15.46 -39.03 23.15
CA GLU A 450 -15.81 -40.14 24.04
C GLU A 450 -17.19 -40.72 23.70
N TYR A 451 -18.14 -39.87 23.29
CA TYR A 451 -19.41 -40.33 22.77
C TYR A 451 -19.25 -41.17 21.51
N LEU A 452 -18.33 -40.80 20.61
CA LEU A 452 -18.07 -41.59 19.39
C LEU A 452 -17.50 -42.97 19.72
N GLU A 453 -16.68 -43.07 20.75
CA GLU A 453 -16.19 -44.38 21.23
C GLU A 453 -17.31 -45.23 21.75
N ILE A 454 -18.17 -44.70 22.63
CA ILE A 454 -19.31 -45.42 23.23
C ILE A 454 -20.31 -45.87 22.16
N ARG A 455 -20.54 -45.02 21.13
CA ARG A 455 -21.54 -45.30 20.10
C ARG A 455 -21.05 -46.19 18.97
N PHE A 456 -19.76 -46.09 18.62
CA PHE A 456 -19.15 -46.80 17.49
C PHE A 456 -17.99 -47.68 17.97
N ASN A 457 -16.78 -47.13 18.03
CA ASN A 457 -15.58 -47.80 18.50
C ASN A 457 -14.42 -46.81 18.71
N VAL A 458 -13.31 -47.33 19.32
CA VAL A 458 -12.09 -46.57 19.58
C VAL A 458 -11.47 -45.98 18.29
N PHE A 459 -11.55 -46.73 17.17
CA PHE A 459 -10.94 -46.30 15.92
C PHE A 459 -11.56 -44.98 15.40
N ILE A 460 -12.88 -44.85 15.44
CA ILE A 460 -13.61 -43.63 15.04
C ILE A 460 -13.26 -42.49 15.96
N ARG A 461 -13.18 -42.72 17.29
CA ARG A 461 -12.71 -41.71 18.24
C ARG A 461 -11.34 -41.16 17.85
N VAL A 462 -10.36 -42.04 17.60
CA VAL A 462 -8.98 -41.69 17.27
C VAL A 462 -8.91 -40.84 15.99
N ILE A 463 -9.59 -41.29 14.92
CA ILE A 463 -9.60 -40.57 13.65
C ILE A 463 -10.19 -39.14 13.82
N CYS A 464 -11.35 -39.05 14.47
CA CYS A 464 -11.98 -37.73 14.68
C CYS A 464 -11.16 -36.80 15.57
N SER A 465 -10.52 -37.35 16.63
CA SER A 465 -9.63 -36.59 17.48
C SER A 465 -8.39 -36.13 16.73
N LEU A 466 -7.79 -36.98 15.89
CA LEU A 466 -6.63 -36.61 15.09
C LEU A 466 -6.97 -35.53 14.05
N ALA A 467 -8.11 -35.66 13.37
CA ALA A 467 -8.59 -34.65 12.42
C ALA A 467 -8.81 -33.32 13.10
N PHE A 468 -9.37 -33.30 14.32
CA PHE A 468 -9.54 -32.07 15.10
C PHE A 468 -8.19 -31.46 15.50
N ILE A 469 -7.22 -32.26 15.94
CA ILE A 469 -5.88 -31.79 16.31
C ILE A 469 -5.21 -31.12 15.10
N ILE A 470 -5.23 -31.77 13.93
CA ILE A 470 -4.65 -31.20 12.70
C ILE A 470 -5.32 -29.87 12.34
N PHE A 471 -6.66 -29.83 12.38
CA PHE A 471 -7.41 -28.59 12.13
C PHE A 471 -7.03 -27.48 13.12
N GLN A 472 -6.91 -27.81 14.40
CA GLN A 472 -6.62 -26.84 15.45
C GLN A 472 -5.19 -26.31 15.36
N VAL A 473 -4.21 -27.14 15.01
CA VAL A 473 -2.83 -26.70 14.76
C VAL A 473 -2.78 -25.72 13.58
N GLY A 474 -3.47 -26.03 12.47
CA GLY A 474 -3.56 -25.10 11.35
C GLY A 474 -4.22 -23.77 11.72
N ARG A 475 -5.31 -23.82 12.50
CA ARG A 475 -5.98 -22.63 13.01
C ARG A 475 -5.07 -21.78 13.90
N MET A 476 -4.32 -22.42 14.82
CA MET A 476 -3.39 -21.72 15.72
C MET A 476 -2.32 -20.95 14.95
N GLY A 477 -1.79 -21.52 13.85
CA GLY A 477 -0.84 -20.83 12.98
C GLY A 477 -1.38 -19.49 12.45
N VAL A 478 -2.61 -19.49 11.93
CA VAL A 478 -3.26 -18.28 11.43
C VAL A 478 -3.56 -17.28 12.56
N VAL A 479 -4.03 -17.76 13.70
CA VAL A 479 -4.41 -16.90 14.86
C VAL A 479 -3.19 -16.24 15.49
N LEU A 480 -2.01 -16.87 15.48
CA LEU A 480 -0.77 -16.25 15.96
C LEU A 480 -0.15 -15.30 14.94
N PHE A 481 -0.22 -15.64 13.65
CA PHE A 481 0.44 -14.89 12.59
C PHE A 481 -0.11 -13.46 12.43
N LEU A 482 -1.44 -13.30 12.35
CA LEU A 482 -2.05 -11.99 12.07
C LEU A 482 -1.81 -10.94 13.18
N PRO A 483 -2.00 -11.24 14.49
CA PRO A 483 -1.63 -10.30 15.53
C PRO A 483 -0.12 -10.01 15.58
N SER A 484 0.72 -10.99 15.20
CA SER A 484 2.17 -10.78 15.16
C SER A 484 2.59 -9.80 14.07
N ILE A 485 1.88 -9.73 12.93
CA ILE A 485 2.07 -8.67 11.93
C ILE A 485 1.75 -7.31 12.55
N ALA A 486 0.63 -7.17 13.26
CA ALA A 486 0.27 -5.92 13.90
C ALA A 486 1.32 -5.50 14.95
N LEU A 487 1.80 -6.44 15.75
CA LEU A 487 2.85 -6.20 16.74
C LEU A 487 4.18 -5.79 16.08
N ASN A 488 4.58 -6.47 15.01
CA ASN A 488 5.76 -6.11 14.20
C ASN A 488 5.66 -4.67 13.68
N VAL A 489 4.53 -4.28 13.08
CA VAL A 489 4.30 -2.92 12.55
C VAL A 489 4.38 -1.85 13.65
N VAL A 490 3.86 -2.14 14.84
CA VAL A 490 3.82 -1.17 15.95
C VAL A 490 5.16 -1.11 16.71
N THR A 491 5.86 -2.24 16.86
CA THR A 491 7.07 -2.32 17.69
C THR A 491 8.37 -2.30 16.89
N GLY A 492 8.33 -2.60 15.59
CA GLY A 492 9.52 -2.80 14.76
C GLY A 492 10.28 -4.11 15.04
N LEU A 493 9.78 -4.97 15.97
CA LEU A 493 10.41 -6.25 16.27
C LEU A 493 10.22 -7.24 15.12
N ASP A 494 11.16 -8.16 14.97
CA ASP A 494 11.07 -9.24 13.98
C ASP A 494 9.79 -10.07 14.16
N ILE A 495 9.15 -10.46 13.05
CA ILE A 495 7.87 -11.15 13.06
C ILE A 495 7.95 -12.52 13.75
N PHE A 496 9.05 -13.26 13.59
CA PHE A 496 9.24 -14.56 14.23
C PHE A 496 9.40 -14.41 15.74
N LEU A 497 10.08 -13.34 16.18
CA LEU A 497 10.19 -12.98 17.60
C LEU A 497 8.81 -12.65 18.19
N CYS A 498 7.99 -11.89 17.47
CA CYS A 498 6.61 -11.57 17.87
C CYS A 498 5.77 -12.84 18.03
N ILE A 499 5.81 -13.77 17.05
CA ILE A 499 5.13 -15.06 17.11
C ILE A 499 5.61 -15.87 18.32
N GLY A 500 6.91 -15.92 18.56
CA GLY A 500 7.52 -16.63 19.69
C GLY A 500 7.05 -16.11 21.02
N ILE A 501 7.10 -14.79 21.24
CA ILE A 501 6.66 -14.13 22.47
C ILE A 501 5.17 -14.43 22.73
N MET A 502 4.31 -14.21 21.73
CA MET A 502 2.87 -14.43 21.86
C MET A 502 2.55 -15.92 22.13
N GLY A 503 3.23 -16.84 21.41
CA GLY A 503 3.03 -18.27 21.59
C GLY A 503 3.44 -18.75 22.98
N VAL A 504 4.63 -18.35 23.46
CA VAL A 504 5.14 -18.71 24.79
C VAL A 504 4.24 -18.15 25.90
N CYS A 505 3.86 -16.88 25.81
CA CYS A 505 2.97 -16.25 26.78
C CYS A 505 1.61 -16.99 26.85
N SER A 506 1.03 -17.34 25.69
CA SER A 506 -0.23 -18.07 25.62
C SER A 506 -0.15 -19.46 26.23
N ILE A 507 0.94 -20.20 25.96
CA ILE A 507 1.18 -21.54 26.52
C ILE A 507 1.31 -21.46 28.05
N LEU A 508 2.16 -20.58 28.55
CA LEU A 508 2.41 -20.43 29.99
C LEU A 508 1.12 -20.08 30.75
N TYR A 509 0.37 -19.11 30.22
CA TYR A 509 -0.90 -18.69 30.81
C TYR A 509 -1.92 -19.84 30.88
N THR A 510 -2.09 -20.58 29.76
CA THR A 510 -3.05 -21.69 29.68
C THR A 510 -2.64 -22.87 30.57
N MET A 511 -1.33 -23.18 30.62
CA MET A 511 -0.82 -24.26 31.47
C MET A 511 -1.03 -24.01 32.97
N ILE A 512 -0.86 -22.75 33.42
CA ILE A 512 -0.99 -22.39 34.85
C ILE A 512 -2.44 -22.29 35.27
N GLY A 513 -3.30 -21.76 34.41
CA GLY A 513 -4.65 -21.31 34.80
C GLY A 513 -5.77 -22.33 34.62
N GLY A 514 -5.63 -23.32 33.74
CA GLY A 514 -6.71 -24.25 33.39
C GLY A 514 -7.93 -23.51 32.84
N ILE A 515 -9.09 -24.21 32.76
CA ILE A 515 -10.32 -23.66 32.13
C ILE A 515 -10.98 -22.52 32.94
N GLU A 516 -10.75 -22.43 34.26
CA GLU A 516 -11.30 -21.36 35.07
C GLU A 516 -10.57 -20.02 34.87
N ALA A 517 -9.34 -20.02 34.37
CA ALA A 517 -8.56 -18.82 34.09
C ALA A 517 -8.65 -18.38 32.63
N GLY A 518 -8.91 -19.27 31.70
CA GLY A 518 -9.13 -19.00 30.28
C GLY A 518 -10.55 -18.58 29.99
#